data_8cbb35b116ced6ca138dc6a4260f77c5
#
_entry.id   8cbb35b116ced6ca138dc6a4260f77c5
#
_cell.length_a   1.000
_cell.length_b   1.000
_cell.length_c   1.000
_cell.angle_alpha   90.00
_cell.angle_beta   90.00
_cell.angle_gamma   90.00
#
_symmetry.space_group_name_H-M   'P 1'
#
loop_
_entity.id
_entity.type
_entity.pdbx_description
1 polymer ?
#
loop_
_entity_poly.entity_id
_entity_poly.type
_entity_poly.pdbx_seq_one_letter_code
_entity_poly.pdbx_strand_id
1 'polypeptide(L)'
;MDFPTRLYIDGALSEGSARQEVFNPATEDHVATVYTAGFDDVQRALEAARDAFPTWSATPIAERQSWMRKLRDEVIAHEEFLRDCVHHEMGKPWAQTLEDWDRLVVSLEFYTEEIARIYDVGLADRAGTHTHRMVHEAAGVAVAYLAWNFPLLNLAFKIGPAMAAGCPILIRPSEKTPISAYAVGQLCERIGLPRGVVQILCTDGYEVADAMTASTIPQVITLIGSTGTGQHIMRTGATSIKRYSMELGGNAPVLVFEDADLDLAADIVCGVKFSNAGQICVSPNRVFVASAVHAVFAEKVTARARAAKTGFDKTADITTGPVIDGPAWARIKGLIDDAVASGAELLAGGDRPAHLNKGYFLAPTVLDRVTETMAVYRQETFGPIVSLIPFDGETDLTAMANDCEEGGLTAYIFTRDLARAEAYAAKLRYGEIQINGVKYDIDLPHGGIGQSGIGHDCSALALRDYLIEKRITRALDDTDFEGLNA
;
A
#
# COMPACT_ATOMS: atom_id res chain seq x y z
N MET A 1 -10.55 23.89 -11.55
CA MET A 1 -10.23 23.58 -10.13
C MET A 1 -8.81 24.03 -9.88
N ASP A 2 -8.53 24.60 -8.72
CA ASP A 2 -7.17 25.02 -8.36
C ASP A 2 -6.53 23.91 -7.51
N PHE A 3 -5.69 23.08 -8.14
CA PHE A 3 -5.06 21.94 -7.50
C PHE A 3 -3.86 22.35 -6.65
N PRO A 4 -3.56 21.65 -5.54
CA PRO A 4 -2.38 21.86 -4.72
C PRO A 4 -1.08 21.63 -5.50
N THR A 5 -0.15 22.57 -5.41
CA THR A 5 1.10 22.50 -6.17
C THR A 5 2.36 22.65 -5.32
N ARG A 6 2.22 22.98 -4.02
CA ARG A 6 3.33 23.34 -3.15
C ARG A 6 3.72 22.20 -2.21
N LEU A 7 5.01 22.11 -1.92
CA LEU A 7 5.55 21.28 -0.86
C LEU A 7 5.02 21.75 0.50
N TYR A 8 4.91 20.83 1.46
CA TYR A 8 4.67 21.15 2.86
C TYR A 8 5.91 20.78 3.67
N ILE A 9 6.67 21.78 4.09
CA ILE A 9 7.93 21.61 4.81
C ILE A 9 7.96 22.55 6.03
N ASP A 10 8.31 21.97 7.20
CA ASP A 10 8.48 22.73 8.44
C ASP A 10 7.26 23.58 8.83
N GLY A 11 6.06 23.01 8.66
CA GLY A 11 4.80 23.62 9.04
C GLY A 11 4.26 24.68 8.06
N ALA A 12 4.84 24.81 6.87
CA ALA A 12 4.42 25.80 5.88
C ALA A 12 4.45 25.26 4.45
N LEU A 13 3.53 25.76 3.62
CA LEU A 13 3.58 25.54 2.18
C LEU A 13 4.74 26.31 1.57
N SER A 14 5.56 25.65 0.76
CA SER A 14 6.72 26.26 0.13
C SER A 14 6.87 25.87 -1.34
N GLU A 15 7.52 26.73 -2.09
CA GLU A 15 7.98 26.44 -3.44
C GLU A 15 9.25 25.56 -3.34
N GLY A 16 9.34 24.57 -4.22
CA GLY A 16 10.55 23.74 -4.33
C GLY A 16 11.51 24.28 -5.38
N SER A 17 12.66 23.62 -5.51
CA SER A 17 13.75 24.04 -6.40
C SER A 17 13.43 23.79 -7.89
N ALA A 18 12.52 22.86 -8.20
CA ALA A 18 12.14 22.51 -9.56
C ALA A 18 10.61 22.34 -9.69
N ARG A 19 10.15 22.02 -10.90
CA ARG A 19 8.72 21.82 -11.19
C ARG A 19 8.55 20.60 -12.09
N GLN A 20 7.40 19.95 -11.93
CA GLN A 20 7.00 18.79 -12.70
C GLN A 20 5.56 18.94 -13.16
N GLU A 21 5.28 18.51 -14.39
CA GLU A 21 3.92 18.44 -14.92
C GLU A 21 3.25 17.14 -14.51
N VAL A 22 1.97 17.23 -14.13
CA VAL A 22 1.11 16.08 -13.84
C VAL A 22 0.02 16.03 -14.89
N PHE A 23 -0.17 14.85 -15.50
CA PHE A 23 -1.16 14.61 -16.54
C PHE A 23 -2.20 13.61 -16.07
N ASN A 24 -3.43 13.78 -16.57
CA ASN A 24 -4.51 12.83 -16.33
C ASN A 24 -4.35 11.60 -17.24
N PRO A 25 -4.20 10.38 -16.71
CA PRO A 25 -4.03 9.18 -17.54
C PRO A 25 -5.21 8.83 -18.44
N ALA A 26 -6.41 9.31 -18.08
CA ALA A 26 -7.64 9.05 -18.85
C ALA A 26 -7.81 9.97 -20.04
N THR A 27 -7.35 11.22 -19.92
CA THR A 27 -7.56 12.25 -20.95
C THR A 27 -6.26 12.74 -21.56
N GLU A 28 -5.12 12.40 -20.98
CA GLU A 28 -3.77 12.90 -21.35
C GLU A 28 -3.67 14.44 -21.26
N ASP A 29 -4.63 15.09 -20.58
CA ASP A 29 -4.60 16.54 -20.40
C ASP A 29 -3.73 16.90 -19.19
N HIS A 30 -3.09 18.07 -19.27
CA HIS A 30 -2.36 18.64 -18.15
C HIS A 30 -3.31 18.96 -16.99
N VAL A 31 -2.99 18.47 -15.79
CA VAL A 31 -3.76 18.69 -14.56
C VAL A 31 -3.17 19.85 -13.77
N ALA A 32 -1.89 19.81 -13.48
CA ALA A 32 -1.19 20.83 -12.72
C ALA A 32 0.33 20.75 -12.96
N THR A 33 1.02 21.88 -12.73
CA THR A 33 2.48 21.93 -12.61
C THR A 33 2.81 22.09 -11.14
N VAL A 34 3.36 21.05 -10.54
CA VAL A 34 3.69 21.00 -9.11
C VAL A 34 5.16 21.32 -8.86
N TYR A 35 5.45 21.89 -7.70
CA TYR A 35 6.84 22.05 -7.24
C TYR A 35 7.41 20.71 -6.77
N THR A 36 8.71 20.51 -6.99
CA THR A 36 9.49 19.38 -6.50
C THR A 36 10.69 19.87 -5.68
N ALA A 37 11.06 19.08 -4.68
CA ALA A 37 12.15 19.36 -3.75
C ALA A 37 13.51 19.02 -4.37
N GLY A 38 14.47 19.92 -4.25
CA GLY A 38 15.88 19.65 -4.49
C GLY A 38 16.61 19.21 -3.21
N PHE A 39 17.94 19.07 -3.30
CA PHE A 39 18.77 18.64 -2.17
C PHE A 39 18.65 19.54 -0.94
N ASP A 40 18.61 20.88 -1.12
CA ASP A 40 18.48 21.84 -0.02
C ASP A 40 17.11 21.75 0.67
N ASP A 41 16.04 21.50 -0.10
CA ASP A 41 14.70 21.31 0.44
C ASP A 41 14.60 20.03 1.27
N VAL A 42 15.19 18.94 0.77
CA VAL A 42 15.28 17.66 1.48
C VAL A 42 16.10 17.82 2.78
N GLN A 43 17.24 18.49 2.72
CA GLN A 43 18.06 18.71 3.90
C GLN A 43 17.29 19.52 4.94
N ARG A 44 16.62 20.60 4.53
CA ARG A 44 15.76 21.43 5.41
C ARG A 44 14.62 20.61 6.04
N ALA A 45 13.95 19.73 5.26
CA ALA A 45 12.88 18.87 5.76
C ALA A 45 13.39 17.84 6.78
N LEU A 46 14.54 17.22 6.52
CA LEU A 46 15.19 16.27 7.45
C LEU A 46 15.59 16.95 8.76
N GLU A 47 16.19 18.13 8.69
CA GLU A 47 16.58 18.92 9.87
C GLU A 47 15.35 19.35 10.68
N ALA A 48 14.30 19.83 10.03
CA ALA A 48 13.06 20.20 10.70
C ALA A 48 12.43 18.99 11.45
N ALA A 49 12.44 17.80 10.85
CA ALA A 49 11.95 16.59 11.49
C ALA A 49 12.84 16.14 12.67
N ARG A 50 14.19 16.22 12.51
CA ARG A 50 15.15 15.95 13.60
C ARG A 50 14.89 16.87 14.78
N ASP A 51 14.73 18.16 14.52
CA ASP A 51 14.59 19.18 15.55
C ASP A 51 13.21 19.11 16.25
N ALA A 52 12.17 18.63 15.53
CA ALA A 52 10.84 18.37 16.08
C ALA A 52 10.78 17.10 16.94
N PHE A 53 11.62 16.10 16.67
CA PHE A 53 11.52 14.78 17.31
C PHE A 53 11.55 14.80 18.84
N PRO A 54 12.48 15.51 19.53
CA PRO A 54 12.50 15.51 20.99
C PRO A 54 11.19 16.03 21.62
N THR A 55 10.58 17.06 21.01
CA THR A 55 9.33 17.64 21.52
C THR A 55 8.15 16.76 21.17
N TRP A 56 8.04 16.32 19.90
CA TRP A 56 6.90 15.53 19.44
C TRP A 56 6.82 14.16 20.10
N SER A 57 7.96 13.47 20.26
CA SER A 57 8.03 12.18 20.96
C SER A 57 7.66 12.27 22.44
N ALA A 58 7.95 13.40 23.09
CA ALA A 58 7.61 13.69 24.47
C ALA A 58 6.19 14.25 24.64
N THR A 59 5.50 14.62 23.55
CA THR A 59 4.13 15.14 23.60
C THR A 59 3.18 14.08 24.16
N PRO A 60 2.34 14.41 25.15
CA PRO A 60 1.39 13.47 25.74
C PRO A 60 0.49 12.81 24.66
N ILE A 61 0.18 11.54 24.84
CA ILE A 61 -0.66 10.77 23.90
C ILE A 61 -1.97 11.52 23.60
N ALA A 62 -2.64 12.05 24.63
CA ALA A 62 -3.90 12.78 24.46
C ALA A 62 -3.77 14.03 23.56
N GLU A 63 -2.63 14.68 23.57
CA GLU A 63 -2.38 15.84 22.71
C GLU A 63 -2.09 15.41 21.27
N ARG A 64 -1.27 14.36 21.05
CA ARG A 64 -1.08 13.77 19.72
C ARG A 64 -2.41 13.30 19.11
N GLN A 65 -3.25 12.63 19.91
CA GLN A 65 -4.61 12.26 19.52
C GLN A 65 -5.47 13.47 19.12
N SER A 66 -5.34 14.60 19.83
CA SER A 66 -6.07 15.82 19.49
C SER A 66 -5.65 16.37 18.11
N TRP A 67 -4.36 16.35 17.79
CA TRP A 67 -3.85 16.75 16.47
C TRP A 67 -4.33 15.81 15.35
N MET A 68 -4.32 14.50 15.59
CA MET A 68 -4.81 13.52 14.62
C MET A 68 -6.31 13.68 14.35
N ARG A 69 -7.12 13.95 15.40
CA ARG A 69 -8.56 14.25 15.22
C ARG A 69 -8.79 15.52 14.42
N LYS A 70 -8.03 16.58 14.68
CA LYS A 70 -8.14 17.84 13.89
C LYS A 70 -7.84 17.58 12.41
N LEU A 71 -6.79 16.80 12.11
CA LEU A 71 -6.47 16.46 10.73
C LEU A 71 -7.57 15.60 10.11
N ARG A 72 -8.07 14.58 10.81
CA ARG A 72 -9.20 13.76 10.36
C ARG A 72 -10.43 14.61 10.04
N ASP A 73 -10.79 15.54 10.91
CA ASP A 73 -11.98 16.40 10.74
C ASP A 73 -11.84 17.30 9.48
N GLU A 74 -10.64 17.81 9.20
CA GLU A 74 -10.36 18.53 7.95
C GLU A 74 -10.41 17.61 6.71
N VAL A 75 -9.90 16.38 6.82
CA VAL A 75 -10.01 15.38 5.74
C VAL A 75 -11.47 15.06 5.42
N ILE A 76 -12.32 14.93 6.46
CA ILE A 76 -13.76 14.71 6.28
C ILE A 76 -14.40 15.93 5.63
N ALA A 77 -14.09 17.14 6.10
CA ALA A 77 -14.67 18.37 5.57
C ALA A 77 -14.30 18.64 4.10
N HIS A 78 -13.24 18.02 3.59
CA HIS A 78 -12.72 18.22 2.24
C HIS A 78 -12.78 16.95 1.37
N GLU A 79 -13.73 16.05 1.63
CA GLU A 79 -13.89 14.77 0.91
C GLU A 79 -13.87 14.94 -0.60
N GLU A 80 -14.79 15.75 -1.15
CA GLU A 80 -14.93 15.92 -2.60
C GLU A 80 -13.64 16.44 -3.24
N PHE A 81 -12.99 17.41 -2.61
CA PHE A 81 -11.75 17.99 -3.10
C PHE A 81 -10.58 16.95 -3.12
N LEU A 82 -10.42 16.17 -2.05
CA LEU A 82 -9.39 15.14 -1.97
C LEU A 82 -9.63 14.02 -3.00
N ARG A 83 -10.88 13.61 -3.16
CA ARG A 83 -11.27 12.63 -4.17
C ARG A 83 -11.08 13.15 -5.59
N ASP A 84 -11.34 14.44 -5.84
CA ASP A 84 -11.05 15.09 -7.13
C ASP A 84 -9.56 15.11 -7.44
N CYS A 85 -8.69 15.34 -6.44
CA CYS A 85 -7.24 15.22 -6.64
C CYS A 85 -6.87 13.83 -7.14
N VAL A 86 -7.31 12.77 -6.46
CA VAL A 86 -7.05 11.37 -6.87
C VAL A 86 -7.64 11.06 -8.24
N HIS A 87 -8.89 11.47 -8.49
CA HIS A 87 -9.57 11.22 -9.76
C HIS A 87 -8.79 11.81 -10.95
N HIS A 88 -8.27 13.03 -10.80
CA HIS A 88 -7.60 13.71 -11.91
C HIS A 88 -6.14 13.29 -12.08
N GLU A 89 -5.36 13.11 -11.00
CA GLU A 89 -3.94 12.75 -11.14
C GLU A 89 -3.70 11.26 -11.47
N MET A 90 -4.61 10.39 -11.01
CA MET A 90 -4.47 8.94 -11.20
C MET A 90 -5.40 8.37 -12.29
N GLY A 91 -6.43 9.14 -12.72
CA GLY A 91 -7.47 8.65 -13.64
C GLY A 91 -8.42 7.61 -13.01
N LYS A 92 -8.41 7.46 -11.70
CA LYS A 92 -9.22 6.47 -10.98
C LYS A 92 -10.72 6.77 -11.14
N PRO A 93 -11.59 5.76 -11.42
CA PRO A 93 -13.03 5.96 -11.46
C PRO A 93 -13.56 6.62 -10.19
N TRP A 94 -14.48 7.57 -10.31
CA TRP A 94 -14.95 8.37 -9.19
C TRP A 94 -15.44 7.56 -8.00
N ALA A 95 -16.20 6.50 -8.24
CA ALA A 95 -16.69 5.63 -7.17
C ALA A 95 -15.54 4.99 -6.37
N GLN A 96 -14.41 4.69 -7.03
CA GLN A 96 -13.25 4.03 -6.41
C GLN A 96 -12.34 5.00 -5.64
N THR A 97 -12.45 6.32 -5.88
CA THR A 97 -11.70 7.32 -5.09
C THR A 97 -12.20 7.42 -3.65
N LEU A 98 -13.42 6.92 -3.38
CA LEU A 98 -13.98 6.86 -2.04
C LEU A 98 -13.11 6.01 -1.10
N GLU A 99 -12.60 4.88 -1.59
CA GLU A 99 -11.73 4.01 -0.81
C GLU A 99 -10.44 4.72 -0.38
N ASP A 100 -9.81 5.48 -1.30
CA ASP A 100 -8.60 6.27 -0.99
C ASP A 100 -8.84 7.26 0.15
N TRP A 101 -9.92 8.04 0.05
CA TRP A 101 -10.28 9.03 1.06
C TRP A 101 -10.70 8.38 2.39
N ASP A 102 -11.57 7.35 2.33
CA ASP A 102 -12.06 6.64 3.51
C ASP A 102 -10.93 6.05 4.34
N ARG A 103 -9.94 5.44 3.66
CA ARG A 103 -8.79 4.86 4.35
C ARG A 103 -7.96 5.90 5.10
N LEU A 104 -7.87 7.14 4.61
CA LEU A 104 -7.19 8.20 5.34
C LEU A 104 -7.98 8.62 6.60
N VAL A 105 -9.30 8.72 6.50
CA VAL A 105 -10.17 9.01 7.67
C VAL A 105 -10.03 7.91 8.71
N VAL A 106 -10.25 6.65 8.31
CA VAL A 106 -10.24 5.49 9.21
C VAL A 106 -8.87 5.26 9.83
N SER A 107 -7.78 5.48 9.08
CA SER A 107 -6.41 5.36 9.61
C SER A 107 -6.15 6.36 10.74
N LEU A 108 -6.48 7.63 10.53
CA LEU A 108 -6.33 8.66 11.56
C LEU A 108 -7.17 8.36 12.80
N GLU A 109 -8.37 7.80 12.63
CA GLU A 109 -9.22 7.38 13.74
C GLU A 109 -8.65 6.16 14.48
N PHE A 110 -8.34 5.09 13.75
CA PHE A 110 -7.83 3.84 14.30
C PHE A 110 -6.55 4.05 15.12
N TYR A 111 -5.54 4.73 14.58
CA TYR A 111 -4.28 4.94 15.29
C TYR A 111 -4.40 5.95 16.43
N THR A 112 -5.37 6.86 16.37
CA THR A 112 -5.73 7.71 17.51
C THR A 112 -6.19 6.88 18.71
N GLU A 113 -6.92 5.78 18.48
CA GLU A 113 -7.34 4.86 19.53
C GLU A 113 -6.26 3.85 19.90
N GLU A 114 -5.58 3.28 18.88
CA GLU A 114 -4.66 2.16 19.07
C GLU A 114 -3.44 2.53 19.91
N ILE A 115 -2.92 3.77 19.78
CA ILE A 115 -1.78 4.21 20.61
C ILE A 115 -2.09 4.16 22.12
N ALA A 116 -3.34 4.33 22.52
CA ALA A 116 -3.74 4.24 23.93
C ALA A 116 -3.74 2.79 24.47
N ARG A 117 -3.66 1.78 23.59
CA ARG A 117 -3.55 0.36 23.94
C ARG A 117 -2.10 -0.09 24.07
N ILE A 118 -1.13 0.75 23.74
CA ILE A 118 0.30 0.50 23.95
C ILE A 118 0.63 0.88 25.39
N TYR A 119 0.95 -0.12 26.21
CA TYR A 119 1.23 0.06 27.63
C TYR A 119 2.53 -0.65 28.03
N ASP A 120 3.11 -0.20 29.15
CA ASP A 120 4.29 -0.80 29.74
C ASP A 120 3.99 -2.21 30.26
N VAL A 121 4.91 -3.13 30.04
CA VAL A 121 4.76 -4.52 30.48
C VAL A 121 5.80 -4.83 31.55
N GLY A 122 5.33 -5.29 32.73
CA GLY A 122 6.20 -5.83 33.77
C GLY A 122 6.75 -7.21 33.37
N LEU A 123 8.05 -7.42 33.52
CA LEU A 123 8.70 -8.70 33.26
C LEU A 123 9.19 -9.31 34.59
N ALA A 124 9.05 -10.63 34.72
CA ALA A 124 9.55 -11.35 35.86
C ALA A 124 11.08 -11.48 35.86
N ASP A 125 11.73 -11.24 36.97
CA ASP A 125 13.11 -11.59 37.23
C ASP A 125 13.20 -13.03 37.79
N ARG A 126 13.90 -13.89 37.09
CA ARG A 126 14.05 -15.30 37.54
C ARG A 126 14.71 -15.43 38.91
N ALA A 127 15.62 -14.54 39.24
CA ALA A 127 16.32 -14.53 40.53
C ALA A 127 15.56 -13.78 41.62
N GLY A 128 14.54 -12.99 41.26
CA GLY A 128 13.75 -12.20 42.22
C GLY A 128 14.53 -11.03 42.83
N THR A 129 15.58 -10.58 42.20
CA THR A 129 16.47 -9.53 42.70
C THR A 129 16.23 -8.14 42.10
N HIS A 130 15.43 -8.08 41.01
CA HIS A 130 15.15 -6.86 40.26
C HIS A 130 13.71 -6.80 39.80
N THR A 131 13.22 -5.60 39.58
CA THR A 131 12.02 -5.34 38.77
C THR A 131 12.43 -4.94 37.36
N HIS A 132 11.65 -5.39 36.39
CA HIS A 132 11.85 -5.02 34.99
C HIS A 132 10.57 -4.49 34.39
N ARG A 133 10.69 -3.47 33.54
CA ARG A 133 9.58 -2.90 32.79
C ARG A 133 10.02 -2.70 31.34
N MET A 134 9.21 -3.22 30.41
CA MET A 134 9.34 -2.88 28.99
C MET A 134 8.48 -1.65 28.73
N VAL A 135 9.11 -0.59 28.24
CA VAL A 135 8.42 0.64 27.81
C VAL A 135 8.55 0.82 26.31
N HIS A 136 7.57 1.49 25.73
CA HIS A 136 7.53 1.78 24.30
C HIS A 136 7.84 3.26 24.06
N GLU A 137 8.78 3.55 23.18
CA GLU A 137 9.18 4.92 22.79
C GLU A 137 9.14 5.08 21.28
N ALA A 138 8.95 6.30 20.80
CA ALA A 138 9.03 6.61 19.36
C ALA A 138 10.40 6.19 18.80
N ALA A 139 10.40 5.52 17.63
CA ALA A 139 11.63 5.00 17.03
C ALA A 139 12.58 6.09 16.52
N GLY A 140 12.04 7.25 16.13
CA GLY A 140 12.80 8.38 15.59
C GLY A 140 12.11 9.02 14.40
N VAL A 141 12.87 9.75 13.59
CA VAL A 141 12.36 10.32 12.33
C VAL A 141 12.09 9.20 11.32
N ALA A 142 10.95 9.26 10.66
CA ALA A 142 10.56 8.35 9.60
C ALA A 142 10.63 9.01 8.22
N VAL A 143 10.99 8.23 7.20
CA VAL A 143 10.83 8.60 5.77
C VAL A 143 9.93 7.57 5.11
N ALA A 144 8.90 8.04 4.42
CA ALA A 144 7.92 7.22 3.72
C ALA A 144 7.94 7.49 2.22
N TYR A 145 8.04 6.43 1.43
CA TYR A 145 7.93 6.47 -0.03
C TYR A 145 6.61 5.82 -0.45
N LEU A 146 5.81 6.56 -1.22
CA LEU A 146 4.47 6.12 -1.61
C LEU A 146 4.43 5.72 -3.08
N ALA A 147 3.73 4.63 -3.36
CA ALA A 147 3.32 4.27 -4.71
C ALA A 147 2.17 5.15 -5.21
N TRP A 148 2.00 5.18 -6.52
CA TRP A 148 1.04 6.05 -7.21
C TRP A 148 -0.39 5.47 -7.29
N ASN A 149 -0.57 4.18 -7.02
CA ASN A 149 -1.80 3.46 -7.33
C ASN A 149 -2.97 3.75 -6.38
N PHE A 150 -2.69 4.13 -5.13
CA PHE A 150 -3.65 4.56 -4.12
C PHE A 150 -3.06 5.74 -3.33
N PRO A 151 -3.05 6.97 -3.88
CA PRO A 151 -2.27 8.07 -3.33
C PRO A 151 -2.60 8.43 -1.88
N LEU A 152 -3.90 8.52 -1.53
CA LEU A 152 -4.32 8.85 -0.16
C LEU A 152 -4.31 7.64 0.77
N LEU A 153 -4.65 6.44 0.28
CA LEU A 153 -4.59 5.21 1.06
C LEU A 153 -3.15 4.88 1.47
N ASN A 154 -2.21 4.97 0.53
CA ASN A 154 -0.79 4.75 0.81
C ASN A 154 -0.24 5.78 1.81
N LEU A 155 -0.68 7.04 1.71
CA LEU A 155 -0.36 8.07 2.68
C LEU A 155 -0.95 7.74 4.06
N ALA A 156 -2.19 7.27 4.10
CA ALA A 156 -2.89 6.89 5.33
C ALA A 156 -2.14 5.83 6.15
N PHE A 157 -1.58 4.83 5.47
CA PHE A 157 -0.82 3.75 6.09
C PHE A 157 0.48 4.23 6.75
N LYS A 158 0.95 5.41 6.40
CA LYS A 158 2.22 5.96 6.90
C LYS A 158 2.01 7.09 7.90
N ILE A 159 1.13 8.04 7.61
CA ILE A 159 0.93 9.22 8.47
C ILE A 159 0.27 8.88 9.80
N GLY A 160 -0.74 7.99 9.80
CA GLY A 160 -1.48 7.60 11.00
C GLY A 160 -0.59 6.99 12.09
N PRO A 161 0.09 5.87 11.83
CA PRO A 161 0.94 5.21 12.83
C PRO A 161 2.14 6.06 13.23
N ALA A 162 2.77 6.81 12.31
CA ALA A 162 3.91 7.68 12.63
C ALA A 162 3.52 8.79 13.60
N MET A 163 2.43 9.52 13.32
CA MET A 163 1.93 10.57 14.22
C MET A 163 1.55 10.01 15.58
N ALA A 164 0.84 8.88 15.62
CA ALA A 164 0.43 8.23 16.86
C ALA A 164 1.63 7.81 17.71
N ALA A 165 2.64 7.19 17.10
CA ALA A 165 3.87 6.77 17.77
C ALA A 165 4.72 7.92 18.33
N GLY A 166 4.55 9.14 17.79
CA GLY A 166 5.40 10.29 18.12
C GLY A 166 6.64 10.40 17.22
N CYS A 167 6.61 9.82 16.04
CA CYS A 167 7.64 9.90 15.01
C CYS A 167 7.33 11.05 14.05
N PRO A 168 8.17 12.08 13.91
CA PRO A 168 8.10 12.98 12.78
C PRO A 168 8.31 12.20 11.48
N ILE A 169 7.58 12.58 10.43
CA ILE A 169 7.59 11.84 9.17
C ILE A 169 7.76 12.75 7.95
N LEU A 170 8.67 12.35 7.05
CA LEU A 170 8.79 12.88 5.70
C LEU A 170 8.08 11.92 4.74
N ILE A 171 7.10 12.40 4.01
CA ILE A 171 6.32 11.62 3.05
C ILE A 171 6.69 12.08 1.65
N ARG A 172 7.25 11.17 0.86
CA ARG A 172 7.53 11.38 -0.56
C ARG A 172 6.45 10.66 -1.37
N PRO A 173 5.42 11.38 -1.89
CA PRO A 173 4.49 10.81 -2.84
C PRO A 173 5.21 10.44 -4.14
N SER A 174 4.59 9.57 -4.94
CA SER A 174 5.07 9.32 -6.29
C SER A 174 5.01 10.60 -7.13
N GLU A 175 5.97 10.77 -8.01
CA GLU A 175 5.99 11.83 -9.00
C GLU A 175 4.77 11.81 -9.94
N LYS A 176 4.11 10.66 -10.07
CA LYS A 176 2.91 10.52 -10.90
C LYS A 176 1.65 11.04 -10.24
N THR A 177 1.58 11.00 -8.89
CA THR A 177 0.39 11.35 -8.11
C THR A 177 0.74 12.16 -6.85
N PRO A 178 1.33 13.35 -6.99
CA PRO A 178 1.71 14.18 -5.84
C PRO A 178 0.59 15.09 -5.33
N ILE A 179 -0.45 15.35 -6.13
CA ILE A 179 -1.44 16.41 -5.88
C ILE A 179 -2.28 16.11 -4.64
N SER A 180 -2.79 14.90 -4.49
CA SER A 180 -3.59 14.51 -3.33
C SER A 180 -2.79 14.52 -2.03
N ALA A 181 -1.51 14.14 -2.06
CA ALA A 181 -0.63 14.26 -0.91
C ALA A 181 -0.37 15.74 -0.55
N TYR A 182 -0.17 16.61 -1.54
CA TYR A 182 -0.03 18.05 -1.32
C TYR A 182 -1.31 18.68 -0.76
N ALA A 183 -2.49 18.15 -1.14
CA ALA A 183 -3.74 18.54 -0.53
C ALA A 183 -3.77 18.26 0.97
N VAL A 184 -3.28 17.10 1.40
CA VAL A 184 -3.13 16.78 2.84
C VAL A 184 -2.14 17.73 3.50
N GLY A 185 -1.05 18.14 2.82
CA GLY A 185 -0.13 19.16 3.30
C GLY A 185 -0.81 20.52 3.56
N GLN A 186 -1.74 20.94 2.67
CA GLN A 186 -2.55 22.15 2.89
C GLN A 186 -3.44 22.00 4.14
N LEU A 187 -4.01 20.81 4.37
CA LEU A 187 -4.82 20.57 5.57
C LEU A 187 -3.96 20.59 6.85
N CYS A 188 -2.74 20.06 6.80
CA CYS A 188 -1.78 20.15 7.91
C CYS A 188 -1.42 21.62 8.24
N GLU A 189 -1.17 22.46 7.22
CA GLU A 189 -0.96 23.90 7.42
C GLU A 189 -2.18 24.59 8.03
N ARG A 190 -3.38 24.29 7.50
CA ARG A 190 -4.65 24.88 7.94
C ARG A 190 -4.93 24.64 9.42
N ILE A 191 -4.67 23.44 9.93
CA ILE A 191 -4.84 23.14 11.36
C ILE A 191 -3.72 23.69 12.23
N GLY A 192 -2.65 24.24 11.65
CA GLY A 192 -1.45 24.66 12.35
C GLY A 192 -0.71 23.49 13.02
N LEU A 193 -0.58 22.37 12.34
CA LEU A 193 0.16 21.21 12.85
C LEU A 193 1.57 21.65 13.30
N PRO A 194 2.08 21.17 14.46
CA PRO A 194 3.41 21.57 14.93
C PRO A 194 4.49 21.37 13.87
N ARG A 195 5.38 22.34 13.75
CA ARG A 195 6.43 22.38 12.74
C ARG A 195 7.31 21.14 12.82
N GLY A 196 7.73 20.62 11.67
CA GLY A 196 8.61 19.47 11.59
C GLY A 196 7.94 18.11 11.81
N VAL A 197 6.68 18.02 12.27
CA VAL A 197 6.00 16.75 12.56
C VAL A 197 5.65 15.97 11.30
N VAL A 198 5.11 16.64 10.29
CA VAL A 198 4.82 16.08 8.97
C VAL A 198 5.46 16.94 7.91
N GLN A 199 6.13 16.31 6.96
CA GLN A 199 6.67 16.91 5.76
C GLN A 199 6.11 16.18 4.55
N ILE A 200 5.68 16.88 3.51
CA ILE A 200 5.18 16.26 2.26
C ILE A 200 5.90 16.92 1.09
N LEU A 201 6.73 16.14 0.40
CA LEU A 201 7.57 16.63 -0.68
C LEU A 201 7.82 15.55 -1.74
N CYS A 202 7.41 15.81 -2.97
CA CYS A 202 7.88 15.08 -4.13
C CYS A 202 9.30 15.56 -4.48
N THR A 203 10.21 14.65 -4.82
CA THR A 203 11.62 15.00 -5.11
C THR A 203 11.83 15.21 -6.61
N ASP A 204 12.78 16.09 -6.94
CA ASP A 204 13.28 16.27 -8.31
C ASP A 204 14.22 15.11 -8.67
N GLY A 205 13.62 14.01 -9.14
CA GLY A 205 14.31 12.79 -9.52
C GLY A 205 14.71 11.87 -8.35
N TYR A 206 15.31 10.74 -8.72
CA TYR A 206 15.67 9.67 -7.77
C TYR A 206 16.92 10.00 -6.94
N GLU A 207 17.87 10.77 -7.47
CA GLU A 207 19.10 11.14 -6.74
C GLU A 207 18.76 11.96 -5.48
N VAL A 208 17.76 12.85 -5.57
CA VAL A 208 17.29 13.64 -4.43
C VAL A 208 16.54 12.75 -3.43
N ALA A 209 15.76 11.77 -3.91
CA ALA A 209 15.12 10.77 -3.05
C ALA A 209 16.17 9.89 -2.33
N ASP A 210 17.24 9.51 -3.02
CA ASP A 210 18.33 8.73 -2.45
C ASP A 210 19.07 9.51 -1.33
N ALA A 211 19.18 10.84 -1.43
CA ALA A 211 19.71 11.66 -0.37
C ALA A 211 18.89 11.58 0.93
N MET A 212 17.54 11.48 0.84
CA MET A 212 16.69 11.22 2.02
C MET A 212 17.01 9.85 2.64
N THR A 213 17.13 8.82 1.81
CA THR A 213 17.43 7.45 2.23
C THR A 213 18.82 7.32 2.84
N ALA A 214 19.83 7.96 2.21
CA ALA A 214 21.22 7.91 2.64
C ALA A 214 21.52 8.76 3.88
N SER A 215 20.64 9.71 4.23
CA SER A 215 20.80 10.51 5.46
C SER A 215 20.84 9.62 6.71
N THR A 216 21.63 10.04 7.71
CA THR A 216 21.68 9.38 9.03
C THR A 216 20.61 9.86 9.99
N ILE A 217 19.79 10.86 9.59
CA ILE A 217 18.69 11.40 10.41
C ILE A 217 17.54 10.40 10.56
N PRO A 218 17.03 9.75 9.49
CA PRO A 218 15.93 8.80 9.62
C PRO A 218 16.37 7.52 10.34
N GLN A 219 15.58 7.09 11.31
CA GLN A 219 15.70 5.79 11.97
C GLN A 219 14.73 4.76 11.38
N VAL A 220 13.65 5.21 10.72
CA VAL A 220 12.66 4.36 10.08
C VAL A 220 12.54 4.75 8.62
N ILE A 221 12.60 3.74 7.73
CA ILE A 221 12.26 3.92 6.31
C ILE A 221 11.11 2.98 6.00
N THR A 222 10.06 3.53 5.44
CA THR A 222 8.90 2.77 4.99
C THR A 222 8.63 3.01 3.51
N LEU A 223 8.19 1.99 2.82
CA LEU A 223 7.96 2.01 1.37
C LEU A 223 6.70 1.22 1.03
N ILE A 224 5.91 1.77 0.11
CA ILE A 224 4.99 0.99 -0.72
C ILE A 224 5.51 1.14 -2.16
N GLY A 225 5.86 0.01 -2.79
CA GLY A 225 6.45 0.07 -4.12
C GLY A 225 6.85 -1.28 -4.70
N SER A 226 7.75 -1.28 -5.69
CA SER A 226 8.23 -2.53 -6.29
C SER A 226 9.35 -3.17 -5.48
N THR A 227 9.52 -4.50 -5.60
CA THR A 227 10.62 -5.25 -5.00
C THR A 227 11.99 -4.66 -5.33
N GLY A 228 12.20 -4.27 -6.60
CA GLY A 228 13.45 -3.64 -7.04
C GLY A 228 13.72 -2.30 -6.34
N THR A 229 12.67 -1.49 -6.13
CA THR A 229 12.77 -0.22 -5.37
C THR A 229 13.10 -0.49 -3.90
N GLY A 230 12.46 -1.48 -3.27
CA GLY A 230 12.76 -1.87 -1.89
C GLY A 230 14.22 -2.29 -1.71
N GLN A 231 14.73 -3.14 -2.60
CA GLN A 231 16.14 -3.54 -2.61
C GLN A 231 17.10 -2.36 -2.81
N HIS A 232 16.75 -1.41 -3.69
CA HIS A 232 17.52 -0.19 -3.91
C HIS A 232 17.58 0.67 -2.63
N ILE A 233 16.43 0.92 -2.00
CA ILE A 233 16.33 1.70 -0.75
C ILE A 233 17.14 1.04 0.37
N MET A 234 17.10 -0.28 0.52
CA MET A 234 17.92 -0.97 1.53
C MET A 234 19.42 -0.79 1.28
N ARG A 235 19.87 -0.88 0.01
CA ARG A 235 21.28 -0.64 -0.34
C ARG A 235 21.70 0.80 -0.06
N THR A 236 20.88 1.77 -0.49
CA THR A 236 21.15 3.21 -0.30
C THR A 236 21.09 3.60 1.17
N GLY A 237 20.18 3.00 1.95
CA GLY A 237 20.03 3.28 3.38
C GLY A 237 21.08 2.66 4.29
N ALA A 238 21.98 1.82 3.78
CA ALA A 238 23.02 1.15 4.56
C ALA A 238 24.09 2.08 5.16
N THR A 239 23.94 3.39 5.03
CA THR A 239 24.80 4.44 5.63
C THR A 239 24.70 4.52 7.16
N SER A 240 23.57 4.02 7.72
CA SER A 240 23.35 3.87 9.17
C SER A 240 22.40 2.72 9.43
N ILE A 241 22.32 2.26 10.69
CA ILE A 241 21.35 1.24 11.08
C ILE A 241 19.95 1.86 11.10
N LYS A 242 19.07 1.36 10.24
CA LYS A 242 17.70 1.80 10.11
C LYS A 242 16.73 0.63 10.26
N ARG A 243 15.52 0.90 10.69
CA ARG A 243 14.39 -0.02 10.61
C ARG A 243 13.72 0.14 9.25
N TYR A 244 13.22 -0.97 8.70
CA TYR A 244 12.50 -0.96 7.43
C TYR A 244 11.12 -1.56 7.64
N SER A 245 10.09 -0.90 7.09
CA SER A 245 8.73 -1.43 6.93
C SER A 245 8.36 -1.22 5.47
N MET A 246 8.31 -2.30 4.70
CA MET A 246 8.17 -2.26 3.25
C MET A 246 7.06 -3.19 2.79
N GLU A 247 6.11 -2.63 2.09
CA GLU A 247 5.08 -3.33 1.36
C GLU A 247 5.44 -3.28 -0.14
N LEU A 248 5.68 -4.43 -0.75
CA LEU A 248 6.26 -4.54 -2.08
C LEU A 248 5.32 -5.29 -3.03
N GLY A 249 5.79 -5.54 -4.26
CA GLY A 249 5.01 -6.22 -5.29
C GLY A 249 4.56 -7.63 -4.91
N GLY A 250 3.55 -8.11 -5.60
CA GLY A 250 3.00 -9.44 -5.43
C GLY A 250 2.60 -10.11 -6.74
N ASN A 251 2.48 -11.42 -6.73
CA ASN A 251 1.97 -12.21 -7.86
C ASN A 251 0.96 -13.23 -7.34
N ALA A 252 -0.16 -12.72 -6.83
CA ALA A 252 -1.12 -13.47 -6.03
C ALA A 252 -1.70 -14.69 -6.78
N PRO A 253 -1.56 -15.90 -6.23
CA PRO A 253 -2.26 -17.09 -6.72
C PRO A 253 -3.69 -17.12 -6.21
N VAL A 254 -4.59 -17.65 -7.05
CA VAL A 254 -5.96 -17.97 -6.71
C VAL A 254 -6.17 -19.46 -6.95
N LEU A 255 -6.63 -20.20 -5.97
CA LEU A 255 -6.90 -21.64 -6.07
C LEU A 255 -8.42 -21.84 -6.12
N VAL A 256 -8.97 -22.29 -7.26
CA VAL A 256 -10.40 -22.55 -7.43
C VAL A 256 -10.61 -24.06 -7.59
N PHE A 257 -11.11 -24.69 -6.53
CA PHE A 257 -11.36 -26.13 -6.50
C PHE A 257 -12.71 -26.49 -7.13
N GLU A 258 -12.90 -27.78 -7.41
CA GLU A 258 -14.07 -28.34 -8.09
C GLU A 258 -15.39 -28.12 -7.34
N ASP A 259 -15.34 -27.99 -6.02
CA ASP A 259 -16.48 -27.77 -5.13
C ASP A 259 -16.72 -26.29 -4.76
N ALA A 260 -15.95 -25.37 -5.33
CA ALA A 260 -16.05 -23.94 -5.06
C ALA A 260 -17.39 -23.36 -5.50
N ASP A 261 -17.81 -22.28 -4.86
CA ASP A 261 -18.85 -21.40 -5.42
C ASP A 261 -18.21 -20.57 -6.54
N LEU A 262 -18.45 -21.01 -7.79
CA LEU A 262 -17.81 -20.42 -8.97
C LEU A 262 -18.29 -19.00 -9.27
N ASP A 263 -19.54 -18.64 -8.89
CA ASP A 263 -20.02 -17.28 -9.06
C ASP A 263 -19.34 -16.33 -8.09
N LEU A 264 -19.29 -16.70 -6.80
CA LEU A 264 -18.57 -15.95 -5.79
C LEU A 264 -17.09 -15.78 -6.14
N ALA A 265 -16.43 -16.87 -6.55
CA ALA A 265 -15.01 -16.82 -6.94
C ALA A 265 -14.78 -15.89 -8.14
N ALA A 266 -15.63 -15.97 -9.17
CA ALA A 266 -15.54 -15.10 -10.34
C ALA A 266 -15.85 -13.63 -10.01
N ASP A 267 -16.82 -13.36 -9.12
CA ASP A 267 -17.14 -12.00 -8.66
C ASP A 267 -15.95 -11.39 -7.93
N ILE A 268 -15.30 -12.11 -7.02
CA ILE A 268 -14.13 -11.62 -6.26
C ILE A 268 -12.94 -11.43 -7.19
N VAL A 269 -12.58 -12.44 -8.01
CA VAL A 269 -11.44 -12.36 -8.93
C VAL A 269 -11.59 -11.17 -9.87
N CYS A 270 -12.76 -11.03 -10.52
CA CYS A 270 -13.01 -9.93 -11.45
C CYS A 270 -13.16 -8.59 -10.73
N GLY A 271 -13.83 -8.54 -9.58
CA GLY A 271 -14.01 -7.32 -8.80
C GLY A 271 -12.70 -6.70 -8.38
N VAL A 272 -11.78 -7.50 -7.83
CA VAL A 272 -10.44 -7.02 -7.43
C VAL A 272 -9.57 -6.74 -8.66
N LYS A 273 -9.62 -7.62 -9.69
CA LYS A 273 -8.74 -7.49 -10.87
C LYS A 273 -9.09 -6.33 -11.80
N PHE A 274 -10.35 -5.94 -11.88
CA PHE A 274 -10.78 -4.86 -12.76
C PHE A 274 -10.92 -3.52 -12.03
N SER A 275 -11.02 -3.52 -10.70
CA SER A 275 -10.88 -2.32 -9.90
C SER A 275 -9.50 -1.71 -10.10
N ASN A 276 -9.43 -0.39 -10.14
CA ASN A 276 -8.20 0.37 -10.38
C ASN A 276 -7.37 -0.13 -11.57
N ALA A 277 -8.04 -0.70 -12.59
CA ALA A 277 -7.42 -1.36 -13.75
C ALA A 277 -6.40 -2.46 -13.35
N GLY A 278 -6.62 -3.15 -12.24
CA GLY A 278 -5.73 -4.21 -11.72
C GLY A 278 -4.41 -3.73 -11.13
N GLN A 279 -4.27 -2.43 -10.92
CA GLN A 279 -3.07 -1.80 -10.37
C GLN A 279 -3.09 -1.86 -8.83
N ILE A 280 -3.15 -3.08 -8.29
CA ILE A 280 -3.29 -3.40 -6.86
C ILE A 280 -2.31 -4.51 -6.51
N CYS A 281 -1.51 -4.35 -5.46
CA CYS A 281 -0.48 -5.32 -5.02
C CYS A 281 -1.07 -6.69 -4.65
N VAL A 282 -2.30 -6.71 -4.12
CA VAL A 282 -3.03 -7.95 -3.76
C VAL A 282 -3.89 -8.50 -4.91
N SER A 283 -3.81 -7.92 -6.11
CA SER A 283 -4.68 -8.29 -7.23
C SER A 283 -4.46 -9.75 -7.66
N PRO A 284 -5.54 -10.56 -7.84
CA PRO A 284 -5.45 -11.91 -8.42
C PRO A 284 -4.66 -11.91 -9.73
N ASN A 285 -3.62 -12.72 -9.82
CA ASN A 285 -2.73 -12.71 -10.98
C ASN A 285 -2.65 -14.07 -11.67
N ARG A 286 -2.41 -15.15 -10.92
CA ARG A 286 -2.36 -16.53 -11.39
C ARG A 286 -3.57 -17.30 -10.88
N VAL A 287 -4.57 -17.53 -11.73
CA VAL A 287 -5.83 -18.16 -11.33
C VAL A 287 -5.81 -19.64 -11.71
N PHE A 288 -5.46 -20.49 -10.76
CA PHE A 288 -5.45 -21.95 -10.88
C PHE A 288 -6.87 -22.48 -10.72
N VAL A 289 -7.39 -23.17 -11.73
CA VAL A 289 -8.77 -23.67 -11.76
C VAL A 289 -8.78 -25.17 -11.97
N ALA A 290 -9.47 -25.90 -11.09
CA ALA A 290 -9.62 -27.36 -11.26
C ALA A 290 -10.22 -27.70 -12.62
N SER A 291 -9.61 -28.63 -13.35
CA SER A 291 -9.99 -28.99 -14.72
C SER A 291 -11.47 -29.35 -14.87
N ALA A 292 -12.07 -29.95 -13.83
CA ALA A 292 -13.49 -30.34 -13.83
C ALA A 292 -14.46 -29.14 -13.94
N VAL A 293 -14.07 -27.94 -13.50
CA VAL A 293 -14.90 -26.72 -13.50
C VAL A 293 -14.32 -25.62 -14.34
N HIS A 294 -13.16 -25.83 -14.97
CA HIS A 294 -12.38 -24.83 -15.68
C HIS A 294 -13.19 -24.11 -16.77
N ALA A 295 -13.85 -24.87 -17.66
CA ALA A 295 -14.61 -24.28 -18.77
C ALA A 295 -15.77 -23.38 -18.26
N VAL A 296 -16.48 -23.84 -17.22
CA VAL A 296 -17.59 -23.07 -16.61
C VAL A 296 -17.07 -21.81 -15.94
N PHE A 297 -15.95 -21.90 -15.23
CA PHE A 297 -15.33 -20.75 -14.57
C PHE A 297 -14.80 -19.73 -15.59
N ALA A 298 -14.13 -20.19 -16.66
CA ALA A 298 -13.65 -19.35 -17.76
C ALA A 298 -14.79 -18.58 -18.44
N GLU A 299 -15.95 -19.22 -18.67
CA GLU A 299 -17.14 -18.56 -19.19
C GLU A 299 -17.63 -17.45 -18.24
N LYS A 300 -17.71 -17.74 -16.92
CA LYS A 300 -18.18 -16.80 -15.91
C LYS A 300 -17.27 -15.55 -15.80
N VAL A 301 -15.95 -15.74 -15.80
CA VAL A 301 -14.96 -14.67 -15.76
C VAL A 301 -15.00 -13.84 -17.05
N THR A 302 -15.11 -14.51 -18.21
CA THR A 302 -15.22 -13.85 -19.53
C THR A 302 -16.47 -12.99 -19.64
N ALA A 303 -17.61 -13.48 -19.14
CA ALA A 303 -18.87 -12.71 -19.11
C ALA A 303 -18.72 -11.44 -18.28
N ARG A 304 -18.06 -11.50 -17.11
CA ARG A 304 -17.78 -10.33 -16.24
C ARG A 304 -16.82 -9.34 -16.89
N ALA A 305 -15.76 -9.83 -17.53
CA ALA A 305 -14.83 -8.98 -18.26
C ALA A 305 -15.52 -8.20 -19.38
N ARG A 306 -16.41 -8.84 -20.14
CA ARG A 306 -17.20 -8.20 -21.21
C ARG A 306 -18.26 -7.23 -20.68
N ALA A 307 -18.79 -7.44 -19.48
CA ALA A 307 -19.77 -6.57 -18.84
C ALA A 307 -19.14 -5.36 -18.15
N ALA A 308 -17.83 -5.39 -17.86
CA ALA A 308 -17.12 -4.32 -17.17
C ALA A 308 -17.11 -3.05 -18.03
N LYS A 309 -17.46 -1.92 -17.39
CA LYS A 309 -17.47 -0.60 -18.04
C LYS A 309 -16.13 0.09 -17.86
N THR A 310 -15.42 0.28 -18.96
CA THR A 310 -14.13 1.02 -18.97
C THR A 310 -14.36 2.47 -19.35
N GLY A 311 -13.83 3.41 -18.59
CA GLY A 311 -13.99 4.84 -18.87
C GLY A 311 -13.48 5.76 -17.77
N PHE A 312 -13.85 7.05 -17.90
CA PHE A 312 -13.52 8.12 -16.96
C PHE A 312 -14.68 9.14 -16.95
N ASP A 313 -15.73 8.83 -16.22
CA ASP A 313 -16.91 9.69 -16.09
C ASP A 313 -17.38 9.65 -14.63
N LYS A 314 -17.51 10.82 -13.99
CA LYS A 314 -17.97 10.94 -12.60
C LYS A 314 -19.40 10.44 -12.38
N THR A 315 -20.23 10.50 -13.39
CA THR A 315 -21.67 10.22 -13.31
C THR A 315 -22.03 8.81 -13.76
N ALA A 316 -21.12 8.15 -14.48
CA ALA A 316 -21.33 6.79 -14.98
C ALA A 316 -20.84 5.75 -13.98
N ASP A 317 -21.44 4.58 -14.04
CA ASP A 317 -21.02 3.40 -13.29
C ASP A 317 -19.79 2.75 -13.98
N ILE A 318 -18.62 3.36 -13.78
CA ILE A 318 -17.36 2.91 -14.35
C ILE A 318 -16.68 1.94 -13.39
N THR A 319 -16.34 0.75 -13.89
CA THR A 319 -15.68 -0.30 -13.11
C THR A 319 -14.16 -0.32 -13.31
N THR A 320 -13.67 0.12 -14.48
CA THR A 320 -12.26 0.08 -14.83
C THR A 320 -11.81 1.42 -15.41
N GLY A 321 -10.85 2.07 -14.78
CA GLY A 321 -10.20 3.28 -15.26
C GLY A 321 -9.03 2.99 -16.21
N PRO A 322 -8.18 4.00 -16.51
CA PRO A 322 -6.94 3.81 -17.25
C PRO A 322 -5.84 3.17 -16.38
N VAL A 323 -4.81 2.66 -17.01
CA VAL A 323 -3.52 2.47 -16.34
C VAL A 323 -2.78 3.80 -16.27
N ILE A 324 -1.78 3.89 -15.40
CA ILE A 324 -1.18 5.17 -14.98
C ILE A 324 -0.50 5.95 -16.11
N ASP A 325 0.10 5.29 -17.09
CA ASP A 325 0.85 5.96 -18.18
C ASP A 325 1.06 5.07 -19.41
N GLY A 326 1.64 5.66 -20.46
CA GLY A 326 1.96 4.96 -21.70
C GLY A 326 2.94 3.79 -21.52
N PRO A 327 4.05 3.95 -20.78
CA PRO A 327 4.95 2.83 -20.47
C PRO A 327 4.25 1.65 -19.78
N ALA A 328 3.38 1.89 -18.80
CA ALA A 328 2.59 0.85 -18.15
C ALA A 328 1.63 0.17 -19.14
N TRP A 329 0.94 0.96 -19.97
CA TRP A 329 0.07 0.43 -21.01
C TRP A 329 0.82 -0.47 -21.98
N ALA A 330 1.96 0.00 -22.49
CA ALA A 330 2.77 -0.76 -23.44
C ALA A 330 3.32 -2.06 -22.84
N ARG A 331 3.76 -2.03 -21.57
CA ARG A 331 4.23 -3.23 -20.84
C ARG A 331 3.12 -4.25 -20.68
N ILE A 332 1.93 -3.82 -20.23
CA ILE A 332 0.79 -4.72 -20.00
C ILE A 332 0.31 -5.31 -21.33
N LYS A 333 0.21 -4.48 -22.39
CA LYS A 333 -0.13 -4.94 -23.74
C LYS A 333 0.90 -5.96 -24.24
N GLY A 334 2.18 -5.72 -24.02
CA GLY A 334 3.25 -6.64 -24.35
C GLY A 334 3.12 -8.01 -23.66
N LEU A 335 2.71 -8.05 -22.38
CA LEU A 335 2.44 -9.30 -21.67
C LEU A 335 1.28 -10.10 -22.29
N ILE A 336 0.23 -9.40 -22.75
CA ILE A 336 -0.90 -10.04 -23.43
C ILE A 336 -0.45 -10.63 -24.77
N ASP A 337 0.25 -9.84 -25.57
CA ASP A 337 0.69 -10.25 -26.90
C ASP A 337 1.68 -11.42 -26.84
N ASP A 338 2.61 -11.40 -25.88
CA ASP A 338 3.54 -12.49 -25.60
C ASP A 338 2.80 -13.79 -25.21
N ALA A 339 1.83 -13.68 -24.30
CA ALA A 339 1.04 -14.83 -23.87
C ALA A 339 0.27 -15.46 -25.04
N VAL A 340 -0.39 -14.65 -25.87
CA VAL A 340 -1.13 -15.13 -27.06
C VAL A 340 -0.18 -15.77 -28.07
N ALA A 341 0.97 -15.13 -28.34
CA ALA A 341 1.98 -15.68 -29.25
C ALA A 341 2.58 -17.00 -28.72
N SER A 342 2.60 -17.17 -27.39
CA SER A 342 3.06 -18.38 -26.71
C SER A 342 1.98 -19.47 -26.55
N GLY A 343 0.75 -19.24 -27.08
CA GLY A 343 -0.33 -20.23 -27.14
C GLY A 343 -1.46 -20.07 -26.11
N ALA A 344 -1.49 -18.98 -25.34
CA ALA A 344 -2.64 -18.66 -24.53
C ALA A 344 -3.85 -18.25 -25.40
N GLU A 345 -5.05 -18.59 -24.96
CA GLU A 345 -6.28 -18.20 -25.65
C GLU A 345 -6.81 -16.88 -25.08
N LEU A 346 -6.99 -15.87 -25.96
CA LEU A 346 -7.61 -14.60 -25.58
C LEU A 346 -9.14 -14.73 -25.61
N LEU A 347 -9.79 -14.79 -24.45
CA LEU A 347 -11.23 -14.95 -24.32
C LEU A 347 -12.00 -13.61 -24.31
N ALA A 348 -11.37 -12.55 -23.78
CA ALA A 348 -11.92 -11.19 -23.75
C ALA A 348 -10.81 -10.14 -23.67
N GLY A 349 -11.12 -8.92 -24.09
CA GLY A 349 -10.23 -7.76 -23.97
C GLY A 349 -9.03 -7.78 -24.93
N GLY A 350 -7.85 -7.56 -24.39
CA GLY A 350 -6.59 -7.64 -25.13
C GLY A 350 -6.11 -6.33 -25.75
N ASP A 351 -6.95 -5.30 -25.79
CA ASP A 351 -6.60 -4.01 -26.39
C ASP A 351 -7.40 -2.86 -25.76
N ARG A 352 -7.19 -1.64 -26.27
CA ARG A 352 -7.97 -0.46 -25.91
C ARG A 352 -9.44 -0.65 -26.32
N PRO A 353 -10.43 -0.29 -25.47
CA PRO A 353 -11.83 -0.29 -25.90
C PRO A 353 -12.07 0.61 -27.11
N ALA A 354 -12.79 0.14 -28.10
CA ALA A 354 -12.99 0.84 -29.37
C ALA A 354 -13.66 2.24 -29.25
N HIS A 355 -14.41 2.47 -28.19
CA HIS A 355 -15.06 3.76 -27.92
C HIS A 355 -14.17 4.78 -27.23
N LEU A 356 -12.96 4.39 -26.78
CA LEU A 356 -11.98 5.26 -26.12
C LEU A 356 -10.77 5.47 -27.02
N ASN A 357 -10.68 6.64 -27.64
CA ASN A 357 -9.63 7.00 -28.61
C ASN A 357 -8.44 7.75 -27.96
N LYS A 358 -8.53 8.11 -26.69
CA LYS A 358 -7.51 8.84 -25.90
C LYS A 358 -7.38 8.19 -24.52
N GLY A 359 -6.31 8.44 -23.81
CA GLY A 359 -6.01 7.89 -22.49
C GLY A 359 -5.41 6.48 -22.54
N TYR A 360 -4.88 6.04 -21.42
CA TYR A 360 -4.16 4.75 -21.32
C TYR A 360 -5.09 3.61 -20.90
N PHE A 361 -6.23 3.49 -21.55
CA PHE A 361 -7.22 2.46 -21.27
C PHE A 361 -6.82 1.10 -21.86
N LEU A 362 -7.09 0.05 -21.09
CA LEU A 362 -7.00 -1.34 -21.52
C LEU A 362 -8.29 -2.06 -21.11
N ALA A 363 -8.92 -2.76 -22.03
CA ALA A 363 -10.12 -3.51 -21.74
C ALA A 363 -9.82 -4.64 -20.75
N PRO A 364 -10.70 -4.93 -19.78
CA PRO A 364 -10.62 -6.12 -18.96
C PRO A 364 -10.37 -7.36 -19.79
N THR A 365 -9.24 -8.03 -19.50
CA THR A 365 -8.66 -9.07 -20.36
C THR A 365 -8.71 -10.42 -19.66
N VAL A 366 -9.07 -11.46 -20.38
CA VAL A 366 -9.04 -12.84 -19.90
C VAL A 366 -8.18 -13.67 -20.85
N LEU A 367 -7.11 -14.23 -20.30
CA LEU A 367 -6.23 -15.19 -20.97
C LEU A 367 -6.49 -16.57 -20.38
N ASP A 368 -6.71 -17.54 -21.25
CA ASP A 368 -6.88 -18.94 -20.87
C ASP A 368 -5.67 -19.77 -21.28
N ARG A 369 -5.48 -20.91 -20.65
CA ARG A 369 -4.37 -21.85 -20.88
C ARG A 369 -2.99 -21.21 -20.72
N VAL A 370 -2.87 -20.31 -19.75
CA VAL A 370 -1.59 -19.73 -19.40
C VAL A 370 -0.68 -20.80 -18.77
N THR A 371 0.58 -20.82 -19.18
CA THR A 371 1.59 -21.76 -18.69
C THR A 371 2.69 -21.06 -17.90
N GLU A 372 3.42 -21.82 -17.10
CA GLU A 372 4.51 -21.32 -16.26
C GLU A 372 5.69 -20.69 -17.03
N THR A 373 5.79 -20.93 -18.34
CA THR A 373 6.84 -20.36 -19.19
C THR A 373 6.50 -18.96 -19.71
N MET A 374 5.24 -18.54 -19.62
CA MET A 374 4.77 -17.25 -20.12
C MET A 374 5.12 -16.11 -19.15
N ALA A 375 5.48 -14.94 -19.68
CA ALA A 375 5.84 -13.79 -18.87
C ALA A 375 4.69 -13.32 -17.97
N VAL A 376 3.43 -13.41 -18.43
CA VAL A 376 2.22 -13.08 -17.67
C VAL A 376 2.01 -13.95 -16.43
N TYR A 377 2.57 -15.17 -16.40
CA TYR A 377 2.59 -16.05 -15.22
C TYR A 377 3.69 -15.64 -14.23
N ARG A 378 4.88 -15.31 -14.76
CA ARG A 378 6.09 -15.08 -13.94
C ARG A 378 6.14 -13.70 -13.30
N GLN A 379 5.56 -12.68 -13.94
CA GLN A 379 5.64 -11.29 -13.51
C GLN A 379 4.32 -10.81 -12.91
N GLU A 380 4.41 -9.88 -11.99
CA GLU A 380 3.24 -9.10 -11.56
C GLU A 380 2.69 -8.31 -12.76
N THR A 381 1.45 -8.58 -13.15
CA THR A 381 0.85 -7.91 -14.33
C THR A 381 0.56 -6.45 -14.07
N PHE A 382 0.13 -6.10 -12.84
CA PHE A 382 -0.28 -4.74 -12.45
C PHE A 382 -1.17 -4.07 -13.51
N GLY A 383 -2.13 -4.87 -14.01
CA GLY A 383 -3.03 -4.54 -15.10
C GLY A 383 -4.28 -5.41 -15.07
N PRO A 384 -5.34 -5.08 -15.86
CA PRO A 384 -6.64 -5.75 -15.80
C PRO A 384 -6.65 -7.09 -16.57
N ILE A 385 -5.73 -8.01 -16.21
CA ILE A 385 -5.57 -9.32 -16.86
C ILE A 385 -5.87 -10.43 -15.86
N VAL A 386 -6.87 -11.26 -16.15
CA VAL A 386 -7.09 -12.54 -15.47
C VAL A 386 -6.42 -13.63 -16.27
N SER A 387 -5.45 -14.36 -15.66
CA SER A 387 -4.73 -15.47 -16.29
C SER A 387 -5.23 -16.79 -15.72
N LEU A 388 -5.94 -17.59 -16.53
CA LEU A 388 -6.51 -18.87 -16.13
C LEU A 388 -5.52 -20.02 -16.43
N ILE A 389 -5.30 -20.87 -15.43
CA ILE A 389 -4.35 -21.98 -15.45
C ILE A 389 -5.09 -23.23 -15.00
N PRO A 390 -5.37 -24.20 -15.89
CA PRO A 390 -6.02 -25.43 -15.49
C PRO A 390 -5.06 -26.30 -14.65
N PHE A 391 -5.59 -26.99 -13.63
CA PHE A 391 -4.89 -28.00 -12.88
C PHE A 391 -5.75 -29.25 -12.66
N ASP A 392 -5.10 -30.39 -12.42
CA ASP A 392 -5.74 -31.67 -12.08
C ASP A 392 -5.22 -32.23 -10.75
N GLY A 393 -5.74 -33.42 -10.35
CA GLY A 393 -5.39 -34.02 -9.07
C GLY A 393 -3.95 -34.52 -8.94
N GLU A 394 -3.18 -34.58 -10.02
CA GLU A 394 -1.76 -34.96 -10.02
C GLU A 394 -0.84 -33.75 -9.88
N THR A 395 -1.36 -32.55 -10.03
CA THR A 395 -0.61 -31.28 -9.97
C THR A 395 -0.18 -30.98 -8.54
N ASP A 396 1.11 -30.71 -8.32
CA ASP A 396 1.59 -30.12 -7.06
C ASP A 396 1.24 -28.62 -7.03
N LEU A 397 -0.04 -28.37 -6.75
CA LEU A 397 -0.60 -27.01 -6.73
C LEU A 397 0.08 -26.10 -5.68
N THR A 398 0.54 -26.68 -4.56
CA THR A 398 1.27 -25.92 -3.54
C THR A 398 2.62 -25.43 -4.08
N ALA A 399 3.35 -26.31 -4.77
CA ALA A 399 4.62 -25.92 -5.37
C ALA A 399 4.42 -24.85 -6.45
N MET A 400 3.43 -25.02 -7.34
CA MET A 400 3.12 -24.03 -8.39
C MET A 400 2.69 -22.67 -7.81
N ALA A 401 1.84 -22.66 -6.77
CA ALA A 401 1.39 -21.43 -6.14
C ALA A 401 2.57 -20.69 -5.46
N ASN A 402 3.49 -21.43 -4.83
CA ASN A 402 4.67 -20.87 -4.17
C ASN A 402 5.83 -20.56 -5.13
N ASP A 403 5.79 -21.05 -6.39
CA ASP A 403 6.82 -20.78 -7.41
C ASP A 403 6.67 -19.38 -8.00
N CYS A 404 7.13 -18.39 -7.23
CA CYS A 404 7.07 -17.00 -7.62
C CYS A 404 8.19 -16.20 -6.95
N GLU A 405 9.05 -15.58 -7.76
CA GLU A 405 10.17 -14.77 -7.27
C GLU A 405 9.69 -13.50 -6.51
N GLU A 406 8.60 -12.91 -6.95
CA GLU A 406 8.00 -11.71 -6.37
C GLU A 406 6.72 -12.01 -5.56
N GLY A 407 6.46 -13.28 -5.24
CA GLY A 407 5.31 -13.69 -4.45
C GLY A 407 5.56 -13.62 -2.95
N GLY A 408 4.49 -13.44 -2.18
CA GLY A 408 4.57 -13.45 -0.73
C GLY A 408 3.59 -12.51 -0.02
N LEU A 409 2.77 -11.75 -0.77
CA LEU A 409 1.80 -10.83 -0.17
C LEU A 409 0.48 -11.55 0.14
N THR A 410 -0.29 -11.89 -0.87
CA THR A 410 -1.65 -12.44 -0.71
C THR A 410 -1.86 -13.68 -1.58
N ALA A 411 -2.65 -14.65 -1.09
CA ALA A 411 -3.17 -15.77 -1.85
C ALA A 411 -4.67 -15.98 -1.56
N TYR A 412 -5.39 -16.56 -2.53
CA TYR A 412 -6.85 -16.78 -2.46
C TYR A 412 -7.16 -18.25 -2.61
N ILE A 413 -8.15 -18.75 -1.85
CA ILE A 413 -8.59 -20.14 -1.89
C ILE A 413 -10.13 -20.17 -1.96
N PHE A 414 -10.69 -20.86 -2.95
CA PHE A 414 -12.13 -21.07 -3.12
C PHE A 414 -12.43 -22.57 -3.11
N THR A 415 -13.11 -23.03 -2.05
CA THR A 415 -13.56 -24.41 -1.85
C THR A 415 -14.64 -24.45 -0.75
N ARG A 416 -15.56 -25.40 -0.79
CA ARG A 416 -16.49 -25.65 0.31
C ARG A 416 -15.89 -26.52 1.40
N ASP A 417 -14.81 -27.23 1.09
CA ASP A 417 -14.04 -28.04 2.04
C ASP A 417 -13.07 -27.15 2.82
N LEU A 418 -13.50 -26.67 3.99
CA LEU A 418 -12.69 -25.81 4.86
C LEU A 418 -11.43 -26.51 5.39
N ALA A 419 -11.47 -27.84 5.57
CA ALA A 419 -10.27 -28.58 5.98
C ALA A 419 -9.19 -28.58 4.88
N ARG A 420 -9.62 -28.68 3.61
CA ARG A 420 -8.75 -28.48 2.44
C ARG A 420 -8.18 -27.06 2.43
N ALA A 421 -9.03 -26.05 2.61
CA ALA A 421 -8.57 -24.66 2.61
C ALA A 421 -7.50 -24.40 3.67
N GLU A 422 -7.71 -24.84 4.91
CA GLU A 422 -6.75 -24.71 6.00
C GLU A 422 -5.44 -25.48 5.72
N ALA A 423 -5.54 -26.69 5.12
CA ALA A 423 -4.37 -27.48 4.77
C ALA A 423 -3.50 -26.80 3.67
N TYR A 424 -4.11 -26.08 2.72
CA TYR A 424 -3.39 -25.28 1.74
C TYR A 424 -2.87 -23.99 2.38
N ALA A 425 -3.67 -23.28 3.17
CA ALA A 425 -3.26 -22.06 3.86
C ALA A 425 -1.99 -22.26 4.70
N ALA A 426 -1.87 -23.40 5.39
CA ALA A 426 -0.68 -23.74 6.17
C ALA A 426 0.60 -23.97 5.32
N LYS A 427 0.47 -24.22 4.01
CA LYS A 427 1.59 -24.52 3.11
C LYS A 427 1.94 -23.36 2.17
N LEU A 428 1.00 -22.45 1.94
CA LEU A 428 1.21 -21.29 1.09
C LEU A 428 2.09 -20.25 1.80
N ARG A 429 3.09 -19.75 1.11
CA ARG A 429 4.07 -18.79 1.64
C ARG A 429 3.68 -17.36 1.30
N TYR A 430 2.59 -16.90 1.91
CA TYR A 430 2.04 -15.56 1.73
C TYR A 430 1.71 -14.95 3.08
N GLY A 431 1.82 -13.65 3.22
CA GLY A 431 1.49 -12.92 4.45
C GLY A 431 -0.01 -12.96 4.76
N GLU A 432 -0.83 -13.10 3.72
CA GLU A 432 -2.28 -13.10 3.82
C GLU A 432 -2.91 -14.23 3.01
N ILE A 433 -3.86 -14.94 3.59
CA ILE A 433 -4.64 -15.98 2.92
C ILE A 433 -6.13 -15.62 3.00
N GLN A 434 -6.77 -15.45 1.86
CA GLN A 434 -8.19 -15.11 1.73
C GLN A 434 -8.97 -16.38 1.35
N ILE A 435 -9.87 -16.87 2.23
CA ILE A 435 -10.65 -18.09 2.00
C ILE A 435 -12.11 -17.73 1.72
N ASN A 436 -12.62 -18.08 0.55
CA ASN A 436 -14.00 -17.85 0.11
C ASN A 436 -14.51 -16.40 0.29
N GLY A 437 -13.59 -15.44 0.27
CA GLY A 437 -13.90 -14.04 0.49
C GLY A 437 -12.69 -13.15 0.26
N VAL A 438 -12.88 -11.85 0.44
CA VAL A 438 -11.82 -10.85 0.46
C VAL A 438 -12.15 -9.79 1.49
N LYS A 439 -11.20 -9.48 2.36
CA LYS A 439 -11.36 -8.39 3.34
C LYS A 439 -10.01 -7.73 3.57
N TYR A 440 -9.97 -6.44 3.32
CA TYR A 440 -8.87 -5.54 3.69
C TYR A 440 -9.43 -4.41 4.53
N ASP A 441 -8.82 -4.16 5.69
CA ASP A 441 -9.21 -3.07 6.57
C ASP A 441 -8.03 -2.57 7.38
N ILE A 442 -8.16 -1.36 7.95
CA ILE A 442 -7.06 -0.73 8.71
C ILE A 442 -6.70 -1.47 10.00
N ASP A 443 -7.63 -2.21 10.57
CA ASP A 443 -7.43 -3.01 11.80
C ASP A 443 -6.86 -4.40 11.55
N LEU A 444 -6.78 -4.83 10.26
CA LEU A 444 -6.22 -6.11 9.85
C LEU A 444 -4.75 -5.95 9.41
N PRO A 445 -3.85 -6.83 9.83
CA PRO A 445 -2.47 -6.78 9.34
C PRO A 445 -2.40 -6.88 7.81
N HIS A 446 -1.63 -5.98 7.20
CA HIS A 446 -1.33 -5.99 5.78
C HIS A 446 0.19 -6.02 5.61
N GLY A 447 0.71 -7.02 4.91
CA GLY A 447 2.15 -7.12 4.67
C GLY A 447 2.58 -8.44 4.08
N GLY A 448 3.60 -8.36 3.23
CA GLY A 448 4.18 -9.50 2.55
C GLY A 448 5.33 -10.15 3.31
N ILE A 449 5.67 -11.36 2.87
CA ILE A 449 6.87 -12.08 3.31
C ILE A 449 7.84 -12.23 2.14
N GLY A 450 9.12 -12.50 2.42
CA GLY A 450 10.14 -12.74 1.40
C GLY A 450 10.38 -11.50 0.54
N GLN A 451 10.18 -11.61 -0.79
CA GLN A 451 10.40 -10.51 -1.72
C GLN A 451 9.22 -9.51 -1.79
N SER A 452 8.10 -9.85 -1.15
CA SER A 452 6.94 -8.94 -1.07
C SER A 452 6.96 -8.02 0.14
N GLY A 453 7.95 -8.11 1.02
CA GLY A 453 8.09 -7.09 2.06
C GLY A 453 8.70 -7.54 3.37
N ILE A 454 8.75 -6.58 4.29
CA ILE A 454 9.18 -6.70 5.69
C ILE A 454 8.41 -5.66 6.51
N GLY A 455 7.97 -6.03 7.70
CA GLY A 455 7.09 -5.16 8.51
C GLY A 455 5.64 -5.26 8.04
N HIS A 456 4.83 -4.31 8.45
CA HIS A 456 3.39 -4.33 8.15
C HIS A 456 2.88 -2.92 7.89
N ASP A 457 1.88 -2.84 7.02
CA ASP A 457 0.93 -1.74 6.96
C ASP A 457 -0.36 -2.18 7.67
N CYS A 458 -1.14 -1.23 8.15
CA CYS A 458 -2.36 -1.49 8.92
C CYS A 458 -2.14 -2.20 10.28
N SER A 459 -3.20 -2.25 11.07
CA SER A 459 -3.30 -2.84 12.41
C SER A 459 -2.31 -2.28 13.45
N ALA A 460 -2.37 -2.86 14.65
CA ALA A 460 -1.40 -2.60 15.73
C ALA A 460 0.05 -2.95 15.34
N LEU A 461 0.24 -3.84 14.34
CA LEU A 461 1.58 -4.24 13.92
C LEU A 461 2.31 -3.09 13.22
N ALA A 462 1.62 -2.34 12.36
CA ALA A 462 2.21 -1.16 11.73
C ALA A 462 2.63 -0.10 12.77
N LEU A 463 1.82 0.11 13.81
CA LEU A 463 2.18 1.04 14.89
C LEU A 463 3.50 0.63 15.57
N ARG A 464 3.73 -0.68 15.76
CA ARG A 464 4.95 -1.21 16.37
C ARG A 464 6.20 -0.99 15.53
N ASP A 465 6.08 -0.86 14.20
CA ASP A 465 7.21 -0.56 13.32
C ASP A 465 7.78 0.85 13.61
N TYR A 466 6.98 1.76 14.15
CA TYR A 466 7.37 3.11 14.57
C TYR A 466 7.73 3.22 16.06
N LEU A 467 7.73 2.12 16.81
CA LEU A 467 8.07 2.08 18.22
C LEU A 467 9.33 1.25 18.48
N ILE A 468 10.09 1.63 19.50
CA ILE A 468 11.18 0.81 20.06
C ILE A 468 10.80 0.34 21.46
N GLU A 469 11.23 -0.86 21.80
CA GLU A 469 11.10 -1.44 23.14
C GLU A 469 12.37 -1.17 23.94
N LYS A 470 12.21 -0.57 25.10
CA LYS A 470 13.30 -0.33 26.04
C LYS A 470 13.03 -1.01 27.37
N ARG A 471 13.96 -1.86 27.82
CA ARG A 471 13.87 -2.46 29.15
C ARG A 471 14.49 -1.54 30.19
N ILE A 472 13.70 -1.20 31.21
CA ILE A 472 14.15 -0.53 32.43
C ILE A 472 14.27 -1.58 33.51
N THR A 473 15.44 -1.70 34.14
CA THR A 473 15.74 -2.64 35.21
C THR A 473 16.09 -1.86 36.49
N ARG A 474 15.43 -2.16 37.59
CA ARG A 474 15.72 -1.59 38.94
C ARG A 474 16.03 -2.72 39.90
N ALA A 475 17.14 -2.64 40.62
CA ALA A 475 17.44 -3.55 41.74
C ALA A 475 16.39 -3.37 42.83
N LEU A 476 15.95 -4.47 43.39
CA LEU A 476 15.10 -4.45 44.61
C LEU A 476 15.98 -4.08 45.79
N ASP A 477 15.49 -3.23 46.65
CA ASP A 477 16.09 -2.91 47.96
C ASP A 477 15.22 -3.41 49.12
N ASP A 478 15.72 -3.30 50.35
CA ASP A 478 15.03 -3.85 51.52
C ASP A 478 13.62 -3.27 51.73
N THR A 479 13.36 -2.05 51.20
CA THR A 479 12.06 -1.39 51.32
C THR A 479 11.00 -1.96 50.37
N ASP A 480 11.43 -2.56 49.25
CA ASP A 480 10.53 -3.22 48.29
C ASP A 480 9.89 -4.49 48.87
N PHE A 481 10.53 -5.12 49.85
CA PHE A 481 10.04 -6.36 50.52
C PHE A 481 9.13 -6.09 51.72
N GLU A 482 9.19 -4.90 52.34
CA GLU A 482 8.30 -4.57 53.48
C GLU A 482 6.84 -4.42 53.05
N GLY A 483 6.55 -4.01 51.80
CA GLY A 483 5.19 -3.87 51.27
C GLY A 483 4.52 -5.17 50.82
N LEU A 484 5.25 -6.28 50.70
CA LEU A 484 4.72 -7.59 50.28
C LEU A 484 4.26 -8.46 51.47
N ASN A 485 4.61 -8.07 52.69
CA ASN A 485 4.27 -8.78 53.96
C ASN A 485 3.19 -8.06 54.81
N ALA A 486 2.61 -6.99 54.29
CA ALA A 486 1.49 -6.28 54.87
C ALA A 486 0.19 -6.50 54.06
#